data_261c2da0778e3e4c03f1eecc64336b69
#
_entry.id   261c2da0778e3e4c03f1eecc64336b69
#
_cell.length_a   1.000
_cell.length_b   1.000
_cell.length_c   1.000
_cell.angle_alpha   90.00
_cell.angle_beta   90.00
_cell.angle_gamma   90.00
#
_symmetry.space_group_name_H-M   'P 1'
#
loop_
_entity.id
_entity.type
_entity.pdbx_description
1 polymer ?
#
loop_
_entity_poly.entity_id
_entity_poly.type
_entity_poly.pdbx_seq_one_letter_code
_entity_poly.pdbx_strand_id
1 'polypeptide(L)'
;ARVMVTGCAAAISPDFYRALDSRVEIIEKAAFLSADPACRTGLAFPARVSVKVQDGCDHACTYCIVHVARGKAFSRPLDEIVAEVKALERAGIREVMLSGIDLGSYRFEKQALDALLSTLIEATHEMRFRISSVEPASLTPATIERIAQAEGRICRHLHLPLQSGSDKVLKEMN
;
A
#
# COMPACT_ATOMS: atom_id res chain seq x y z
N ALA A 1 30.47 3.19 -13.99
CA ALA A 1 29.22 3.60 -13.35
C ALA A 1 28.57 2.37 -12.71
N ARG A 2 27.95 2.49 -11.53
CA ARG A 2 27.16 1.42 -10.87
C ARG A 2 25.79 1.35 -11.53
N VAL A 3 25.22 0.16 -11.63
CA VAL A 3 23.87 -0.07 -12.14
C VAL A 3 23.02 -0.63 -11.00
N MET A 4 22.11 0.17 -10.47
CA MET A 4 21.21 -0.23 -9.39
C MET A 4 19.93 -0.82 -9.98
N VAL A 5 19.61 -2.08 -9.63
CA VAL A 5 18.40 -2.77 -10.07
C VAL A 5 17.53 -3.09 -8.88
N THR A 6 16.25 -2.80 -8.98
CA THR A 6 15.26 -3.02 -7.92
C THR A 6 13.91 -3.44 -8.50
N GLY A 7 12.98 -3.80 -7.63
CA GLY A 7 11.61 -4.15 -7.99
C GLY A 7 11.33 -5.66 -7.92
N CYS A 8 10.09 -6.03 -8.28
CA CYS A 8 9.62 -7.41 -8.09
C CYS A 8 10.42 -8.43 -8.91
N ALA A 9 10.78 -8.12 -10.14
CA ALA A 9 11.55 -9.02 -10.98
C ALA A 9 12.96 -9.28 -10.42
N ALA A 10 13.63 -8.24 -9.92
CA ALA A 10 14.92 -8.37 -9.26
C ALA A 10 14.84 -9.14 -7.93
N ALA A 11 13.74 -9.02 -7.20
CA ALA A 11 13.51 -9.78 -5.97
C ALA A 11 13.27 -11.28 -6.24
N ILE A 12 12.61 -11.62 -7.37
CA ILE A 12 12.33 -13.01 -7.75
C ILE A 12 13.59 -13.71 -8.28
N SER A 13 14.40 -13.02 -9.09
CA SER A 13 15.55 -13.59 -9.77
C SER A 13 16.80 -12.71 -9.65
N PRO A 14 17.33 -12.48 -8.44
CA PRO A 14 18.45 -11.57 -8.21
C PRO A 14 19.72 -12.01 -8.96
N ASP A 15 19.98 -13.30 -9.01
CA ASP A 15 21.19 -13.84 -9.64
C ASP A 15 21.18 -13.69 -11.17
N PHE A 16 20.00 -13.75 -11.79
CA PHE A 16 19.86 -13.44 -13.21
C PHE A 16 20.34 -12.00 -13.50
N TYR A 17 19.91 -11.02 -12.72
CA TYR A 17 20.31 -9.64 -12.92
C TYR A 17 21.78 -9.39 -12.59
N ARG A 18 22.32 -10.02 -11.55
CA ARG A 18 23.76 -9.95 -11.22
C ARG A 18 24.65 -10.52 -12.32
N ALA A 19 24.18 -11.55 -13.02
CA ALA A 19 24.92 -12.20 -14.11
C ALA A 19 24.96 -11.36 -15.41
N LEU A 20 24.08 -10.37 -15.57
CA LEU A 20 24.04 -9.52 -16.76
C LEU A 20 25.26 -8.60 -16.87
N ASP A 21 25.75 -8.07 -15.75
CA ASP A 21 26.90 -7.18 -15.71
C ASP A 21 27.46 -7.11 -14.28
N SER A 22 28.78 -7.15 -14.15
CA SER A 22 29.47 -7.07 -12.85
C SER A 22 29.22 -5.77 -12.07
N ARG A 23 28.71 -4.73 -12.71
CA ARG A 23 28.33 -3.46 -12.10
C ARG A 23 26.93 -3.45 -11.51
N VAL A 24 26.14 -4.52 -11.70
CA VAL A 24 24.78 -4.62 -11.19
C VAL A 24 24.79 -4.87 -9.70
N GLU A 25 24.09 -4.02 -8.99
CA GLU A 25 23.81 -4.10 -7.55
C GLU A 25 22.28 -4.19 -7.36
N ILE A 26 21.83 -5.24 -6.68
CA ILE A 26 20.42 -5.39 -6.34
C ILE A 26 20.14 -4.57 -5.09
N ILE A 27 19.24 -3.62 -5.22
CA ILE A 27 18.77 -2.83 -4.09
C ILE A 27 17.48 -3.44 -3.55
N GLU A 28 17.54 -3.89 -2.31
CA GLU A 28 16.37 -4.44 -1.64
C GLU A 28 15.31 -3.37 -1.44
N LYS A 29 14.07 -3.80 -1.50
CA LYS A 29 12.90 -2.93 -1.42
C LYS A 29 12.81 -2.16 -0.10
N ALA A 30 13.27 -2.76 1.00
CA ALA A 30 13.33 -2.12 2.31
C ALA A 30 14.15 -0.81 2.29
N ALA A 31 15.19 -0.71 1.46
CA ALA A 31 16.00 0.49 1.34
C ALA A 31 15.21 1.72 0.82
N PHE A 32 14.08 1.51 0.14
CA PHE A 32 13.22 2.59 -0.35
C PHE A 32 12.10 2.98 0.63
N LEU A 33 11.88 2.22 1.68
CA LEU A 33 10.85 2.52 2.68
C LEU A 33 11.28 3.66 3.62
N SER A 34 12.59 3.84 3.78
CA SER A 34 13.20 4.88 4.60
C SER A 34 13.55 6.17 3.84
N ALA A 35 13.21 6.27 2.55
CA ALA A 35 13.48 7.47 1.76
C ALA A 35 12.61 8.65 2.24
N ASP A 36 13.23 9.84 2.32
CA ASP A 36 12.59 11.10 2.71
C ASP A 36 11.25 11.29 1.95
N PRO A 37 10.13 11.50 2.65
CA PRO A 37 8.84 11.80 2.03
C PRO A 37 8.89 12.95 1.03
N ALA A 38 9.73 13.96 1.26
CA ALA A 38 9.93 15.10 0.35
C ALA A 38 10.44 14.67 -1.03
N CYS A 39 11.15 13.56 -1.13
CA CYS A 39 11.66 13.02 -2.40
C CYS A 39 10.57 12.31 -3.23
N ARG A 40 9.42 12.01 -2.64
CA ARG A 40 8.30 11.28 -3.29
C ARG A 40 7.26 12.20 -3.92
N THR A 41 7.25 13.46 -3.56
CA THR A 41 6.40 14.44 -4.19
C THR A 41 6.97 14.80 -5.55
N GLY A 42 6.64 14.01 -6.55
CA GLY A 42 6.78 14.45 -7.93
C GLY A 42 5.95 15.71 -8.10
N LEU A 43 6.60 16.85 -8.01
CA LEU A 43 6.01 18.19 -8.13
C LEU A 43 5.23 18.40 -9.44
N ALA A 44 5.32 17.45 -10.37
CA ALA A 44 4.63 17.53 -11.67
C ALA A 44 3.11 17.24 -11.60
N PHE A 45 2.59 16.58 -10.54
CA PHE A 45 1.17 16.24 -10.42
C PHE A 45 0.67 16.38 -8.97
N PRO A 46 0.41 17.60 -8.52
CA PRO A 46 0.09 17.88 -7.11
C PRO A 46 -1.32 17.45 -6.65
N ALA A 47 -2.15 16.91 -7.55
CA ALA A 47 -3.55 16.66 -7.22
C ALA A 47 -3.72 15.52 -6.18
N ARG A 48 -2.79 14.54 -6.14
CA ARG A 48 -2.89 13.38 -5.24
C ARG A 48 -1.53 12.69 -5.11
N VAL A 49 -1.20 12.24 -3.90
CA VAL A 49 0.03 11.51 -3.56
C VAL A 49 -0.31 10.13 -3.01
N SER A 50 0.49 9.13 -3.36
CA SER A 50 0.34 7.78 -2.82
C SER A 50 1.20 7.61 -1.57
N VAL A 51 0.59 7.22 -0.46
CA VAL A 51 1.27 6.84 0.78
C VAL A 51 1.12 5.35 0.97
N LYS A 52 2.25 4.64 0.97
CA LYS A 52 2.25 3.20 1.23
C LYS A 52 2.05 2.95 2.72
N VAL A 53 1.02 2.19 3.06
CA VAL A 53 0.71 1.81 4.45
C VAL A 53 0.87 0.31 4.71
N GLN A 54 0.78 -0.51 3.64
CA GLN A 54 0.88 -1.97 3.72
C GLN A 54 1.63 -2.50 2.50
N ASP A 55 2.36 -3.60 2.63
CA ASP A 55 3.00 -4.32 1.51
C ASP A 55 3.06 -5.82 1.82
N GLY A 56 3.35 -6.63 0.78
CA GLY A 56 3.32 -8.08 0.88
C GLY A 56 1.91 -8.65 0.96
N CYS A 57 1.80 -9.98 0.94
CA CYS A 57 0.52 -10.69 1.01
C CYS A 57 0.76 -12.09 1.56
N ASP A 58 -0.08 -12.53 2.48
CA ASP A 58 -0.03 -13.88 3.07
C ASP A 58 -0.85 -14.91 2.27
N HIS A 59 -1.62 -14.46 1.27
CA HIS A 59 -2.35 -15.35 0.38
C HIS A 59 -1.43 -15.96 -0.68
N ALA A 60 -1.55 -17.27 -0.89
CA ALA A 60 -0.80 -18.03 -1.88
C ALA A 60 -1.68 -18.37 -3.11
N CYS A 61 -2.37 -17.37 -3.66
CA CYS A 61 -3.24 -17.57 -4.83
C CYS A 61 -2.46 -18.14 -6.02
N THR A 62 -3.03 -19.15 -6.67
CA THR A 62 -2.35 -19.94 -7.71
C THR A 62 -1.84 -19.13 -8.90
N TYR A 63 -2.46 -17.99 -9.20
CA TYR A 63 -2.12 -17.09 -10.31
C TYR A 63 -1.25 -15.90 -9.91
N CYS A 64 -0.96 -15.71 -8.61
CA CYS A 64 -0.35 -14.48 -8.11
C CYS A 64 1.07 -14.71 -7.60
N ILE A 65 2.02 -13.94 -8.12
CA ILE A 65 3.44 -13.98 -7.72
C ILE A 65 3.77 -13.03 -6.56
N VAL A 66 2.81 -12.26 -6.06
CA VAL A 66 3.06 -11.18 -5.10
C VAL A 66 3.67 -11.71 -3.80
N HIS A 67 3.19 -12.81 -3.26
CA HIS A 67 3.71 -13.41 -2.03
C HIS A 67 5.19 -13.82 -2.15
N VAL A 68 5.64 -14.22 -3.35
CA VAL A 68 7.05 -14.51 -3.65
C VAL A 68 7.84 -13.22 -3.82
N ALA A 69 7.33 -12.28 -4.63
CA ALA A 69 8.05 -11.07 -5.02
C ALA A 69 8.11 -10.00 -3.92
N ARG A 70 7.12 -10.00 -3.01
CA ARG A 70 6.98 -8.99 -1.96
C ARG A 70 7.06 -9.55 -0.55
N GLY A 71 7.03 -10.88 -0.41
CA GLY A 71 7.05 -11.57 0.87
C GLY A 71 5.73 -11.47 1.63
N LYS A 72 5.81 -11.78 2.93
CA LYS A 72 4.66 -11.73 3.85
C LYS A 72 4.06 -10.33 3.97
N ALA A 73 2.78 -10.29 4.30
CA ALA A 73 2.09 -9.05 4.61
C ALA A 73 2.77 -8.33 5.78
N PHE A 74 3.04 -7.05 5.63
CA PHE A 74 3.48 -6.20 6.73
C PHE A 74 2.83 -4.83 6.63
N SER A 75 2.64 -4.20 7.77
CA SER A 75 2.04 -2.87 7.87
C SER A 75 3.06 -1.88 8.43
N ARG A 76 3.06 -0.68 7.90
CA ARG A 76 3.91 0.40 8.44
C ARG A 76 3.37 0.87 9.78
N PRO A 77 4.25 1.35 10.69
CA PRO A 77 3.86 2.00 11.93
C PRO A 77 2.89 3.16 11.69
N LEU A 78 1.87 3.24 12.56
CA LEU A 78 0.82 4.25 12.42
C LEU A 78 1.35 5.66 12.56
N ASP A 79 2.26 5.88 13.51
CA ASP A 79 2.89 7.18 13.78
C ASP A 79 3.70 7.70 12.59
N GLU A 80 4.42 6.82 11.89
CA GLU A 80 5.15 7.17 10.66
C GLU A 80 4.19 7.60 9.54
N ILE A 81 3.08 6.87 9.36
CA ILE A 81 2.07 7.19 8.35
C ILE A 81 1.44 8.55 8.66
N VAL A 82 1.08 8.78 9.93
CA VAL A 82 0.50 10.05 10.38
C VAL A 82 1.47 11.20 10.16
N ALA A 83 2.74 11.03 10.50
CA ALA A 83 3.77 12.06 10.30
C ALA A 83 3.93 12.42 8.81
N GLU A 84 3.97 11.42 7.93
CA GLU A 84 4.06 11.60 6.47
C GLU A 84 2.83 12.34 5.93
N VAL A 85 1.62 11.92 6.30
CA VAL A 85 0.37 12.53 5.84
C VAL A 85 0.24 13.98 6.31
N LYS A 86 0.61 14.28 7.56
CA LYS A 86 0.64 15.67 8.07
C LYS A 86 1.66 16.54 7.34
N ALA A 87 2.81 15.99 6.97
CA ALA A 87 3.80 16.72 6.17
C ALA A 87 3.24 17.04 4.77
N LEU A 88 2.55 16.09 4.14
CA LEU A 88 1.90 16.29 2.85
C LEU A 88 0.79 17.35 2.92
N GLU A 89 -0.04 17.34 3.95
CA GLU A 89 -1.09 18.36 4.15
C GLU A 89 -0.48 19.75 4.30
N ARG A 90 0.59 19.89 5.10
CA ARG A 90 1.34 21.16 5.24
C ARG A 90 1.95 21.62 3.91
N ALA A 91 2.35 20.69 3.05
CA ALA A 91 2.83 20.98 1.70
C ALA A 91 1.70 21.34 0.69
N GLY A 92 0.44 21.39 1.13
CA GLY A 92 -0.71 21.78 0.31
C GLY A 92 -1.37 20.62 -0.44
N ILE A 93 -0.96 19.36 -0.21
CA ILE A 93 -1.61 18.18 -0.79
C ILE A 93 -2.98 18.02 -0.12
N ARG A 94 -4.02 17.77 -0.92
CA ARG A 94 -5.42 17.67 -0.47
C ARG A 94 -5.99 16.25 -0.57
N GLU A 95 -5.36 15.37 -1.34
CA GLU A 95 -5.79 13.98 -1.45
C GLU A 95 -4.59 13.03 -1.35
N VAL A 96 -4.67 12.06 -0.46
CA VAL A 96 -3.73 10.96 -0.31
C VAL A 96 -4.41 9.66 -0.69
N MET A 97 -3.76 8.88 -1.55
CA MET A 97 -4.14 7.50 -1.81
C MET A 97 -3.36 6.58 -0.87
N LEU A 98 -4.05 5.95 0.07
CA LEU A 98 -3.48 4.89 0.89
C LEU A 98 -3.26 3.67 0.00
N SER A 99 -2.02 3.21 -0.10
CA SER A 99 -1.65 2.12 -0.98
C SER A 99 -1.11 0.92 -0.23
N GLY A 100 -1.47 -0.25 -0.73
CA GLY A 100 -1.06 -1.56 -0.26
C GLY A 100 -1.40 -2.62 -1.29
N ILE A 101 -1.05 -3.86 -1.00
CA ILE A 101 -1.46 -5.02 -1.81
C ILE A 101 -2.90 -5.39 -1.46
N ASP A 102 -3.19 -5.53 -0.16
CA ASP A 102 -4.53 -5.66 0.41
C ASP A 102 -4.61 -4.75 1.64
N LEU A 103 -5.24 -3.60 1.51
CA LEU A 103 -5.36 -2.65 2.62
C LEU A 103 -6.19 -3.19 3.77
N GLY A 104 -7.13 -4.09 3.51
CA GLY A 104 -7.93 -4.73 4.55
C GLY A 104 -7.09 -5.59 5.50
N SER A 105 -5.93 -6.06 5.04
CA SER A 105 -4.97 -6.79 5.86
C SER A 105 -4.08 -5.90 6.74
N TYR A 106 -4.22 -4.56 6.66
CA TYR A 106 -3.46 -3.66 7.52
C TYR A 106 -3.65 -4.04 8.99
N ARG A 107 -2.53 -4.32 9.65
CA ARG A 107 -2.47 -4.60 11.11
C ARG A 107 -1.15 -4.09 11.62
N PHE A 108 -1.21 -3.10 12.50
CA PHE A 108 -0.07 -2.64 13.26
C PHE A 108 -0.42 -2.70 14.74
N GLU A 109 0.29 -3.51 15.51
CA GLU A 109 -0.06 -3.87 16.88
C GLU A 109 -1.50 -4.41 16.97
N LYS A 110 -2.41 -3.67 17.66
CA LYS A 110 -3.84 -4.02 17.78
C LYS A 110 -4.73 -3.19 16.84
N GLN A 111 -4.13 -2.35 15.99
CA GLN A 111 -4.86 -1.42 15.14
C GLN A 111 -5.07 -2.00 13.74
N ALA A 112 -6.30 -1.93 13.26
CA ALA A 112 -6.71 -2.34 11.92
C ALA A 112 -6.94 -1.13 11.00
N LEU A 113 -7.41 -1.37 9.79
CA LEU A 113 -7.65 -0.33 8.79
C LEU A 113 -8.63 0.75 9.27
N ASP A 114 -9.68 0.39 9.99
CA ASP A 114 -10.64 1.33 10.56
C ASP A 114 -9.99 2.28 11.57
N ALA A 115 -9.12 1.76 12.43
CA ALA A 115 -8.36 2.59 13.37
C ALA A 115 -7.36 3.50 12.66
N LEU A 116 -6.64 3.01 11.64
CA LEU A 116 -5.78 3.83 10.79
C LEU A 116 -6.57 4.99 10.17
N LEU A 117 -7.73 4.70 9.55
CA LEU A 117 -8.57 5.72 8.92
C LEU A 117 -9.06 6.76 9.94
N SER A 118 -9.49 6.33 11.12
CA SER A 118 -9.91 7.23 12.21
C SER A 118 -8.78 8.17 12.61
N THR A 119 -7.61 7.62 12.91
CA THR A 119 -6.45 8.40 13.33
C THR A 119 -6.01 9.40 12.25
N LEU A 120 -6.03 9.02 10.98
CA LEU A 120 -5.67 9.91 9.89
C LEU A 120 -6.66 11.07 9.72
N ILE A 121 -7.96 10.82 9.87
CA ILE A 121 -9.00 11.85 9.83
C ILE A 121 -8.84 12.83 11.00
N GLU A 122 -8.60 12.32 12.20
CA GLU A 122 -8.40 13.13 13.40
C GLU A 122 -7.11 13.96 13.35
N ALA A 123 -6.06 13.41 12.76
CA ALA A 123 -4.74 14.04 12.67
C ALA A 123 -4.63 15.12 11.59
N THR A 124 -5.62 15.24 10.69
CA THR A 124 -5.63 16.16 9.55
C THR A 124 -6.93 16.96 9.46
N HIS A 125 -6.88 18.13 8.82
CA HIS A 125 -8.04 19.03 8.75
C HIS A 125 -8.83 18.91 7.45
N GLU A 126 -8.17 18.95 6.30
CA GLU A 126 -8.79 18.99 4.98
C GLU A 126 -8.38 17.82 4.07
N MET A 127 -7.45 16.98 4.52
CA MET A 127 -6.97 15.85 3.75
C MET A 127 -8.08 14.87 3.42
N ARG A 128 -8.20 14.47 2.16
CA ARG A 128 -9.07 13.38 1.71
C ARG A 128 -8.25 12.11 1.54
N PHE A 129 -8.85 10.99 1.90
CA PHE A 129 -8.22 9.69 1.80
C PHE A 129 -8.90 8.83 0.74
N ARG A 130 -8.13 8.30 -0.18
CA ARG A 130 -8.56 7.30 -1.14
C ARG A 130 -7.98 5.95 -0.73
N ILE A 131 -8.85 4.97 -0.61
CA ILE A 131 -8.47 3.58 -0.31
C ILE A 131 -8.16 2.91 -1.65
N SER A 132 -6.99 2.25 -1.76
CA SER A 132 -6.67 1.42 -2.92
C SER A 132 -7.36 0.05 -2.85
N SER A 133 -6.70 -1.03 -3.24
CA SER A 133 -7.31 -2.35 -3.26
C SER A 133 -7.56 -2.90 -1.85
N VAL A 134 -8.76 -3.40 -1.63
CA VAL A 134 -9.15 -4.16 -0.44
C VAL A 134 -9.78 -5.46 -0.92
N GLU A 135 -9.30 -6.59 -0.44
CA GLU A 135 -9.94 -7.86 -0.73
C GLU A 135 -11.33 -7.93 -0.06
N PRO A 136 -12.38 -8.43 -0.74
CA PRO A 136 -13.72 -8.49 -0.16
C PRO A 136 -13.78 -9.16 1.21
N ALA A 137 -13.02 -10.24 1.42
CA ALA A 137 -12.94 -10.96 2.69
C ALA A 137 -12.24 -10.15 3.81
N SER A 138 -11.40 -9.18 3.46
CA SER A 138 -10.66 -8.32 4.39
C SER A 138 -11.45 -7.06 4.79
N LEU A 139 -12.56 -6.76 4.10
CA LEU A 139 -13.38 -5.59 4.38
C LEU A 139 -14.33 -5.85 5.55
N THR A 140 -14.00 -5.32 6.71
CA THR A 140 -14.78 -5.51 7.93
C THR A 140 -15.97 -4.55 8.04
N PRO A 141 -17.04 -4.93 8.78
CA PRO A 141 -18.14 -3.99 9.08
C PRO A 141 -17.66 -2.68 9.71
N ALA A 142 -16.69 -2.73 10.62
CA ALA A 142 -16.12 -1.54 11.24
C ALA A 142 -15.46 -0.60 10.22
N THR A 143 -14.74 -1.15 9.24
CA THR A 143 -14.16 -0.37 8.14
C THR A 143 -15.24 0.27 7.28
N ILE A 144 -16.31 -0.46 6.94
CA ILE A 144 -17.44 0.08 6.16
C ILE A 144 -18.11 1.22 6.91
N GLU A 145 -18.39 1.02 8.19
CA GLU A 145 -19.01 2.04 9.04
C GLU A 145 -18.12 3.30 9.13
N ARG A 146 -16.81 3.12 9.33
CA ARG A 146 -15.87 4.23 9.36
C ARG A 146 -15.85 5.02 8.05
N ILE A 147 -15.92 4.35 6.90
CA ILE A 147 -16.01 5.00 5.59
C ILE A 147 -17.29 5.80 5.47
N ALA A 148 -18.43 5.22 5.90
CA ALA A 148 -19.73 5.87 5.83
C ALA A 148 -19.80 7.14 6.69
N GLN A 149 -19.19 7.11 7.89
CA GLN A 149 -19.17 8.21 8.84
C GLN A 149 -18.13 9.30 8.55
N ALA A 150 -17.32 9.14 7.50
CA ALA A 150 -16.18 10.01 7.23
C ALA A 150 -16.54 11.40 6.64
N GLU A 151 -17.81 11.74 6.46
CA GLU A 151 -18.31 13.06 6.01
C GLU A 151 -17.57 13.59 4.75
N GLY A 152 -17.23 12.70 3.82
CA GLY A 152 -16.50 13.04 2.59
C GLY A 152 -14.98 13.09 2.71
N ARG A 153 -14.42 12.91 3.92
CA ARG A 153 -12.96 12.80 4.14
C ARG A 153 -12.38 11.50 3.58
N ILE A 154 -13.19 10.48 3.41
CA ILE A 154 -12.85 9.28 2.64
C ILE A 154 -13.57 9.36 1.29
N CYS A 155 -12.84 9.13 0.20
CA CYS A 155 -13.41 9.13 -1.14
C CYS A 155 -14.46 8.02 -1.27
N ARG A 156 -15.61 8.32 -1.88
CA ARG A 156 -16.68 7.35 -2.17
C ARG A 156 -16.26 6.41 -3.31
N HIS A 157 -15.20 5.68 -3.09
CA HIS A 157 -14.62 4.75 -4.07
C HIS A 157 -13.95 3.61 -3.33
N LEU A 158 -14.30 2.39 -3.71
CA LEU A 158 -13.65 1.16 -3.28
C LEU A 158 -13.25 0.35 -4.50
N HIS A 159 -12.05 -0.20 -4.47
CA HIS A 159 -11.61 -1.20 -5.43
C HIS A 159 -11.63 -2.57 -4.72
N LEU A 160 -12.64 -3.36 -5.04
CA LEU A 160 -12.87 -4.70 -4.48
C LEU A 160 -12.71 -5.73 -5.61
N PRO A 161 -11.56 -6.39 -5.73
CA PRO A 161 -11.36 -7.39 -6.78
C PRO A 161 -12.18 -8.65 -6.48
N LEU A 162 -13.22 -8.90 -7.29
CA LEU A 162 -14.08 -10.06 -7.14
C LEU A 162 -13.41 -11.36 -7.60
N GLN A 163 -12.38 -11.26 -8.43
CA GLN A 163 -11.62 -12.35 -9.06
C GLN A 163 -12.47 -13.20 -10.02
N SER A 164 -13.56 -13.82 -9.55
CA SER A 164 -14.49 -14.59 -10.38
C SER A 164 -15.91 -14.55 -9.79
N GLY A 165 -16.92 -14.67 -10.64
CA GLY A 165 -18.30 -14.92 -10.25
C GLY A 165 -18.65 -16.42 -10.12
N SER A 166 -17.69 -17.32 -10.22
CA SER A 166 -17.87 -18.77 -10.14
C SER A 166 -17.17 -19.34 -8.92
N ASP A 167 -17.90 -19.97 -8.02
CA ASP A 167 -17.36 -20.65 -6.83
C ASP A 167 -16.33 -21.74 -7.20
N LYS A 168 -16.55 -22.42 -8.34
CA LYS A 168 -15.60 -23.43 -8.84
C LYS A 168 -14.24 -22.78 -9.15
N VAL A 169 -14.26 -21.67 -9.90
CA VAL A 169 -13.02 -20.94 -10.25
C VAL A 169 -12.36 -20.36 -9.02
N LEU A 170 -13.13 -19.78 -8.09
CA LEU A 170 -12.58 -19.25 -6.83
C LEU A 170 -11.86 -20.34 -6.01
N LYS A 171 -12.43 -21.56 -5.96
CA LYS A 171 -11.77 -22.69 -5.29
C LYS A 171 -10.47 -23.14 -5.98
N GLU A 172 -10.39 -23.02 -7.31
CA GLU A 172 -9.18 -23.34 -8.09
C GLU A 172 -8.11 -22.25 -7.94
N MET A 173 -8.50 -21.04 -7.58
CA MET A 173 -7.60 -19.90 -7.30
C MET A 173 -6.95 -19.97 -5.90
N ASN A 174 -7.50 -20.80 -5.00
CA ASN A 174 -7.13 -21.01 -3.61
C ASN A 174 -7.52 -19.84 -2.70
#